data_1f472659a44be6ddb6ea7c7bbed2b321
#
_entry.id   1f472659a44be6ddb6ea7c7bbed2b321
#
_cell.length_a   1.000
_cell.length_b   1.000
_cell.length_c   1.000
_cell.angle_alpha   90.00
_cell.angle_beta   90.00
_cell.angle_gamma   90.00
#
_symmetry.space_group_name_H-M   'P 1'
#
loop_
_entity.id
_entity.type
_entity.pdbx_description
1 polymer ?
#
loop_
_entity_poly.entity_id
_entity_poly.type
_entity_poly.pdbx_seq_one_letter_code
_entity_poly.pdbx_strand_id
1 'polypeptide(L)'
;FRPGSGIEPPQLLREVRPIYTDDARRRAIEGDVVMEIVVRRDGTVGDVRVLRTLGSGLEQRAIAAVRQWKFAPARRLGSAVDVVVEVAVGFTLR
;
A
#
# COMPACT_ATOMS: atom_id res chain seq x y z
N PHE A 1 2.46 15.11 4.78
CA PHE A 1 1.05 15.53 4.94
C PHE A 1 0.12 14.32 4.96
N ARG A 2 -1.03 14.48 5.55
CA ARG A 2 -2.12 13.52 5.46
C ARG A 2 -3.23 14.10 4.60
N PRO A 3 -4.02 13.25 3.89
CA PRO A 3 -5.14 13.74 3.07
C PRO A 3 -6.14 14.53 3.91
N GLY A 4 -6.82 15.47 3.29
CA GLY A 4 -7.75 16.39 3.91
C GLY A 4 -7.17 17.80 3.95
N SER A 5 -7.87 18.76 4.54
CA SER A 5 -7.37 20.12 4.77
C SER A 5 -6.65 20.75 3.58
N GLY A 6 -7.26 20.72 2.39
CA GLY A 6 -6.68 21.34 1.19
C GLY A 6 -5.64 20.50 0.48
N ILE A 7 -5.48 19.24 0.85
CA ILE A 7 -4.59 18.31 0.15
C ILE A 7 -5.41 17.50 -0.83
N GLU A 8 -5.02 17.52 -2.10
CA GLU A 8 -5.58 16.62 -3.09
C GLU A 8 -4.95 15.24 -2.87
N PRO A 9 -5.74 14.17 -2.70
CA PRO A 9 -5.19 12.86 -2.41
C PRO A 9 -4.41 12.29 -3.60
N PRO A 10 -3.46 11.39 -3.35
CA PRO A 10 -2.78 10.70 -4.43
C PRO A 10 -3.73 9.72 -5.11
N GLN A 11 -3.43 9.39 -6.36
CA GLN A 11 -4.21 8.43 -7.12
C GLN A 11 -3.32 7.27 -7.52
N LEU A 12 -3.80 6.05 -7.33
CA LEU A 12 -3.06 4.85 -7.69
C LEU A 12 -3.05 4.71 -9.21
N LEU A 13 -1.86 4.72 -9.80
CA LEU A 13 -1.68 4.58 -11.25
C LEU A 13 -1.30 3.16 -11.65
N ARG A 14 -0.52 2.48 -10.80
CA ARG A 14 -0.07 1.13 -11.08
C ARG A 14 -0.09 0.33 -9.79
N GLU A 15 -0.82 -0.76 -9.81
CA GLU A 15 -0.91 -1.70 -8.71
C GLU A 15 -0.16 -2.97 -9.09
N VAL A 16 0.59 -3.53 -8.13
CA VAL A 16 1.25 -4.80 -8.27
C VAL A 16 0.61 -5.74 -7.27
N ARG A 17 0.14 -6.90 -7.73
CA ARG A 17 -0.49 -7.87 -6.87
C ARG A 17 0.56 -8.61 -6.05
N PRO A 18 0.24 -8.94 -4.78
CA PRO A 18 1.15 -9.70 -3.95
C PRO A 18 1.17 -11.17 -4.37
N ILE A 19 2.27 -11.84 -4.04
CA ILE A 19 2.41 -13.28 -4.25
C ILE A 19 2.12 -13.99 -2.94
N TYR A 20 1.28 -15.03 -3.00
CA TYR A 20 0.99 -15.85 -1.82
C TYR A 20 2.23 -16.61 -1.36
N THR A 21 2.36 -16.80 -0.04
CA THR A 21 3.29 -17.79 0.48
C THR A 21 2.65 -19.17 0.39
N ASP A 22 3.48 -20.22 0.32
CA ASP A 22 2.98 -21.59 0.30
C ASP A 22 2.22 -21.91 1.58
N ASP A 23 2.72 -21.43 2.72
CA ASP A 23 2.08 -21.65 4.01
C ASP A 23 0.68 -21.05 4.06
N ALA A 24 0.53 -19.81 3.63
CA ALA A 24 -0.77 -19.13 3.63
C ALA A 24 -1.75 -19.82 2.67
N ARG A 25 -1.26 -20.31 1.54
CA ARG A 25 -2.08 -21.01 0.57
C ARG A 25 -2.59 -22.32 1.14
N ARG A 26 -1.72 -23.10 1.79
CA ARG A 26 -2.12 -24.37 2.42
C ARG A 26 -3.13 -24.16 3.53
N ARG A 27 -3.00 -23.07 4.27
CA ARG A 27 -3.92 -22.73 5.36
C ARG A 27 -5.17 -22.00 4.88
N ALA A 28 -5.27 -21.74 3.57
CA ALA A 28 -6.39 -21.03 2.97
C ALA A 28 -6.65 -19.66 3.63
N ILE A 29 -5.59 -18.92 3.93
CA ILE A 29 -5.70 -17.62 4.57
C ILE A 29 -6.07 -16.57 3.53
N GLU A 30 -7.15 -15.84 3.79
CA GLU A 30 -7.62 -14.76 2.94
C GLU A 30 -7.88 -13.53 3.80
N GLY A 31 -7.84 -12.37 3.20
CA GLY A 31 -8.12 -11.11 3.87
C GLY A 31 -7.18 -10.01 3.39
N ASP A 32 -7.08 -8.96 4.19
CA ASP A 32 -6.28 -7.79 3.85
C ASP A 32 -5.13 -7.60 4.82
N VAL A 33 -3.97 -7.26 4.28
CA VAL A 33 -2.88 -6.66 5.05
C VAL A 33 -3.05 -5.16 4.94
N VAL A 34 -3.24 -4.49 6.07
CA VAL A 34 -3.46 -3.06 6.12
C VAL A 34 -2.17 -2.36 6.51
N MET A 35 -1.80 -1.34 5.75
CA MET A 35 -0.54 -0.64 5.93
C MET A 35 -0.73 0.85 5.81
N GLU A 36 0.15 1.58 6.49
CA GLU A 36 0.30 3.01 6.31
C GLU A 36 1.56 3.21 5.48
N ILE A 37 1.44 3.95 4.38
CA ILE A 37 2.56 4.19 3.47
C ILE A 37 2.76 5.67 3.24
N VAL A 38 4.01 6.05 2.94
CA VAL A 38 4.31 7.39 2.46
C VAL A 38 4.29 7.33 0.94
N VAL A 39 3.42 8.14 0.32
CA VAL A 39 3.46 8.37 -1.12
C VAL A 39 4.28 9.62 -1.34
N ARG A 40 5.43 9.47 -1.96
CA ARG A 40 6.36 10.57 -2.17
C ARG A 40 5.86 11.50 -3.28
N ARG A 41 6.40 12.71 -3.28
CA ARG A 41 6.05 13.72 -4.28
C ARG A 41 6.36 13.29 -5.72
N ASP A 42 7.21 12.30 -5.90
CA ASP A 42 7.49 11.73 -7.23
C ASP A 42 6.58 10.54 -7.58
N GLY A 43 5.62 10.21 -6.71
CA GLY A 43 4.68 9.11 -6.92
C GLY A 43 5.17 7.76 -6.47
N THR A 44 6.39 7.65 -5.97
CA THR A 44 6.91 6.37 -5.46
C THR A 44 6.49 6.16 -4.01
N VAL A 45 6.55 4.90 -3.57
CA VAL A 45 6.24 4.53 -2.19
C VAL A 45 7.50 4.62 -1.34
N GLY A 46 7.40 5.35 -0.24
CA GLY A 46 8.47 5.48 0.75
C GLY A 46 8.30 4.50 1.90
N ASP A 47 8.33 5.03 3.13
CA ASP A 47 8.21 4.21 4.33
C ASP A 47 6.89 3.47 4.37
N VAL A 48 6.93 2.23 4.87
CA VAL A 48 5.77 1.37 5.00
C VAL A 48 5.69 0.90 6.45
N ARG A 49 4.50 1.02 7.05
CA ARG A 49 4.23 0.52 8.39
C ARG A 49 3.01 -0.40 8.34
N VAL A 50 3.17 -1.64 8.79
CA VAL A 50 2.07 -2.59 8.83
C VAL A 50 1.19 -2.30 10.03
N LEU A 51 -0.11 -2.10 9.80
CA LEU A 51 -1.10 -1.86 10.85
C LEU A 51 -1.85 -3.13 11.23
N ARG A 52 -2.07 -4.01 10.25
CA ARG A 52 -2.76 -5.29 10.45
C ARG A 52 -2.19 -6.32 9.50
N THR A 53 -1.86 -7.49 10.03
CA THR A 53 -1.33 -8.58 9.23
C THR A 53 -2.23 -9.81 9.29
N LEU A 54 -2.01 -10.72 8.35
CA LEU A 54 -2.70 -12.02 8.29
C LEU A 54 -1.79 -13.15 8.79
N GLY A 55 -0.52 -12.85 9.04
CA GLY A 55 0.48 -13.86 9.39
C GLY A 55 0.93 -14.69 8.19
N SER A 56 1.58 -15.82 8.46
CA SER A 56 2.07 -16.77 7.45
C SER A 56 2.97 -16.13 6.38
N GLY A 57 3.68 -15.07 6.75
CA GLY A 57 4.60 -14.37 5.84
C GLY A 57 3.92 -13.46 4.84
N LEU A 58 2.60 -13.25 4.92
CA LEU A 58 1.89 -12.42 3.97
C LEU A 58 2.22 -10.94 4.09
N GLU A 59 2.62 -10.49 5.28
CA GLU A 59 3.03 -9.09 5.45
C GLU A 59 4.24 -8.72 4.60
N GLN A 60 5.25 -9.59 4.50
CA GLN A 60 6.40 -9.33 3.64
C GLN A 60 6.01 -9.32 2.17
N ARG A 61 5.09 -10.19 1.78
CA ARG A 61 4.58 -10.23 0.41
C ARG A 61 3.80 -8.97 0.08
N ALA A 62 3.01 -8.47 1.02
CA ALA A 62 2.26 -7.22 0.84
C ALA A 62 3.21 -6.03 0.74
N ILE A 63 4.22 -5.96 1.59
CA ILE A 63 5.22 -4.89 1.55
C ILE A 63 5.95 -4.89 0.21
N ALA A 64 6.40 -6.06 -0.25
CA ALA A 64 7.09 -6.19 -1.52
C ALA A 64 6.23 -5.71 -2.69
N ALA A 65 4.93 -6.02 -2.66
CA ALA A 65 4.00 -5.58 -3.70
C ALA A 65 3.81 -4.07 -3.66
N VAL A 66 3.51 -3.51 -2.49
CA VAL A 66 3.19 -2.08 -2.38
C VAL A 66 4.38 -1.19 -2.70
N ARG A 67 5.60 -1.65 -2.45
CA ARG A 67 6.80 -0.89 -2.81
C ARG A 67 6.93 -0.68 -4.30
N GLN A 68 6.27 -1.47 -5.11
CA GLN A 68 6.28 -1.36 -6.57
C GLN A 68 5.09 -0.57 -7.11
N TRP A 69 4.18 -0.15 -6.25
CA TRP A 69 3.03 0.65 -6.68
C TRP A 69 3.50 2.03 -7.12
N LYS A 70 2.77 2.63 -8.05
CA LYS A 70 3.04 3.98 -8.53
C LYS A 70 1.77 4.81 -8.39
N PHE A 71 1.96 6.07 -7.98
CA PHE A 71 0.88 7.00 -7.75
C PHE A 71 1.10 8.30 -8.53
N ALA A 72 -0.01 8.95 -8.89
CA ALA A 72 0.02 10.38 -9.11
C ALA A 72 0.11 10.99 -7.70
N PRO A 73 1.08 11.88 -7.43
CA PRO A 73 1.31 12.33 -6.07
C PRO A 73 0.19 13.21 -5.54
N ALA A 74 0.08 13.29 -4.23
CA ALA A 74 -0.79 14.27 -3.59
C ALA A 74 -0.30 15.67 -3.91
N ARG A 75 -1.21 16.64 -3.93
CA ARG A 75 -0.87 18.04 -4.21
C ARG A 75 -1.48 18.94 -3.16
N ARG A 76 -0.72 19.99 -2.86
CA ARG A 76 -1.17 21.07 -1.99
C ARG A 76 -0.90 22.35 -2.71
N LEU A 77 -1.96 23.16 -2.95
CA LEU A 77 -1.85 24.43 -3.68
C LEU A 77 -1.10 24.27 -5.01
N GLY A 78 -1.39 23.16 -5.72
CA GLY A 78 -0.80 22.89 -7.02
C GLY A 78 0.59 22.24 -7.01
N SER A 79 1.21 22.09 -5.85
CA SER A 79 2.55 21.50 -5.72
C SER A 79 2.47 20.07 -5.19
N ALA A 80 3.26 19.18 -5.78
CA ALA A 80 3.35 17.81 -5.31
C ALA A 80 3.98 17.77 -3.91
N VAL A 81 3.39 16.96 -3.03
CA VAL A 81 3.86 16.81 -1.65
C VAL A 81 3.87 15.33 -1.26
N ASP A 82 4.72 15.01 -0.29
CA ASP A 82 4.68 13.70 0.36
C ASP A 82 3.43 13.60 1.22
N VAL A 83 2.79 12.43 1.23
CA VAL A 83 1.58 12.23 2.01
C VAL A 83 1.59 10.83 2.60
N VAL A 84 1.00 10.70 3.79
CA VAL A 84 0.82 9.40 4.44
C VAL A 84 -0.61 8.95 4.19
N VAL A 85 -0.77 7.74 3.64
CA VAL A 85 -2.09 7.17 3.39
C VAL A 85 -2.15 5.73 3.89
N GLU A 86 -3.36 5.28 4.18
CA GLU A 86 -3.59 3.88 4.55
C GLU A 86 -4.03 3.12 3.31
N VAL A 87 -3.46 1.94 3.11
CA VAL A 87 -3.81 1.06 1.99
C VAL A 87 -4.06 -0.35 2.50
N ALA A 88 -4.87 -1.09 1.77
CA ALA A 88 -5.14 -2.50 2.04
C ALA A 88 -4.68 -3.32 0.84
N VAL A 89 -3.90 -4.37 1.12
CA VAL A 89 -3.46 -5.31 0.09
C VAL A 89 -4.22 -6.60 0.29
N GLY A 90 -5.08 -6.95 -0.65
CA GLY A 90 -5.96 -8.10 -0.55
C GLY A 90 -5.30 -9.40 -0.98
N PHE A 91 -5.58 -10.47 -0.23
CA PHE A 91 -5.18 -11.84 -0.57
C PHE A 91 -6.44 -12.67 -0.69
N THR A 92 -6.66 -13.19 -1.88
CA THR A 92 -7.85 -13.99 -2.20
C THR A 92 -7.44 -15.24 -2.95
N LEU A 93 -7.99 -16.37 -2.56
CA LEU A 93 -7.78 -17.66 -3.23
C LEU A 93 -8.95 -17.98 -4.15
N ARG A 94 -8.62 -18.67 -5.24
CA ARG A 94 -9.63 -19.13 -6.18
C ARG A 94 -9.39 -20.57 -6.54
#